data_408814146d58d931d5c45a2c7e890c68
#
_entry.id   408814146d58d931d5c45a2c7e890c68
#
_cell.length_a   1.000
_cell.length_b   1.000
_cell.length_c   1.000
_cell.angle_alpha   90.00
_cell.angle_beta   90.00
_cell.angle_gamma   90.00
#
_symmetry.space_group_name_H-M   'P 1'
#
loop_
_entity.id
_entity.type
_entity.pdbx_description
1 polymer ?
#
loop_
_entity_poly.entity_id
_entity_poly.type
_entity_poly.pdbx_seq_one_letter_code
_entity_poly.pdbx_strand_id
1 'polypeptide(L)'
;MAVSWIKIKPFASAVLITAPSLMFFSPNRSEAIGIMRDDGNDTFKTRCAVCHGLDGSGQTTQGKKLKTPDLRSDEVQKLADDKLLEIIRHGKGEMPAFQKKLSQESIQQVIIHLRNLSAKR
;
A
#
# COMPACT_ATOMS: atom_id res chain seq x y z
N MET A 1 17.23 -89.34 -22.43
CA MET A 1 17.49 -88.16 -21.62
C MET A 1 16.50 -87.09 -22.05
N ALA A 2 15.37 -86.99 -21.37
CA ALA A 2 14.30 -86.11 -21.74
C ALA A 2 14.27 -84.93 -20.72
N VAL A 3 14.56 -83.76 -21.23
CA VAL A 3 14.49 -82.53 -20.39
C VAL A 3 13.09 -81.98 -20.49
N SER A 4 12.37 -82.04 -19.37
CA SER A 4 11.00 -81.59 -19.24
C SER A 4 10.93 -80.06 -19.26
N TRP A 5 10.17 -79.50 -20.19
CA TRP A 5 9.91 -78.09 -20.31
C TRP A 5 8.80 -77.69 -19.34
N ILE A 6 9.15 -76.96 -18.28
CA ILE A 6 8.19 -76.35 -17.36
C ILE A 6 7.66 -75.12 -18.05
N LYS A 7 6.40 -75.16 -18.44
CA LYS A 7 5.68 -73.96 -18.93
C LYS A 7 5.27 -73.10 -17.75
N ILE A 8 5.96 -72.01 -17.53
CA ILE A 8 5.57 -70.99 -16.59
C ILE A 8 4.55 -70.06 -17.27
N LYS A 9 3.31 -70.08 -16.80
CA LYS A 9 2.30 -69.18 -17.25
C LYS A 9 2.54 -67.79 -16.59
N PRO A 10 2.58 -66.68 -17.35
CA PRO A 10 2.63 -65.37 -16.73
C PRO A 10 1.24 -65.00 -16.17
N PHE A 11 1.15 -64.89 -14.87
CA PHE A 11 0.02 -64.24 -14.25
C PHE A 11 0.17 -62.72 -14.50
N ALA A 12 -0.59 -62.23 -15.46
CA ALA A 12 -0.77 -60.80 -15.64
C ALA A 12 -1.79 -60.28 -14.65
N SER A 13 -1.31 -59.97 -13.45
CA SER A 13 -2.12 -59.17 -12.52
C SER A 13 -1.76 -57.71 -12.74
N ALA A 14 -2.54 -57.05 -13.59
CA ALA A 14 -2.54 -55.61 -13.71
C ALA A 14 -3.18 -55.01 -12.45
N VAL A 15 -2.32 -54.67 -11.49
CA VAL A 15 -2.74 -53.84 -10.38
C VAL A 15 -2.78 -52.39 -10.85
N LEU A 16 -3.96 -51.92 -11.25
CA LEU A 16 -4.24 -50.51 -11.46
C LEU A 16 -4.20 -49.80 -10.08
N ILE A 17 -3.03 -49.29 -9.72
CA ILE A 17 -2.88 -48.35 -8.62
C ILE A 17 -3.34 -47.01 -9.15
N THR A 18 -4.64 -46.74 -8.99
CA THR A 18 -5.18 -45.38 -9.11
C THR A 18 -4.72 -44.59 -7.90
N ALA A 19 -3.62 -43.88 -8.02
CA ALA A 19 -3.20 -42.90 -7.05
C ALA A 19 -4.28 -41.77 -7.04
N PRO A 20 -4.94 -41.50 -5.90
CA PRO A 20 -5.71 -40.28 -5.79
C PRO A 20 -4.72 -39.12 -5.79
N SER A 21 -4.74 -38.36 -6.87
CA SER A 21 -4.07 -37.06 -6.95
C SER A 21 -4.73 -36.14 -5.90
N LEU A 22 -4.20 -36.18 -4.67
CA LEU A 22 -4.48 -35.17 -3.69
C LEU A 22 -3.90 -33.86 -4.23
N MET A 23 -4.69 -33.16 -5.03
CA MET A 23 -4.48 -31.75 -5.27
C MET A 23 -4.53 -31.09 -3.88
N PHE A 24 -3.36 -30.87 -3.31
CA PHE A 24 -3.19 -29.89 -2.27
C PHE A 24 -3.55 -28.54 -2.88
N PHE A 25 -4.85 -28.25 -2.85
CA PHE A 25 -5.37 -26.92 -3.00
C PHE A 25 -4.90 -26.20 -1.72
N SER A 26 -3.66 -25.67 -1.75
CA SER A 26 -3.25 -24.68 -0.78
C SER A 26 -4.20 -23.51 -0.95
N PRO A 27 -5.10 -23.24 0.00
CA PRO A 27 -5.75 -21.94 0.02
C PRO A 27 -4.60 -20.96 0.23
N ASN A 28 -4.22 -20.25 -0.82
CA ASN A 28 -3.41 -19.05 -0.69
C ASN A 28 -4.27 -18.08 0.12
N ARG A 29 -4.20 -18.27 1.43
CA ARG A 29 -4.76 -17.38 2.41
C ARG A 29 -3.87 -16.13 2.37
N SER A 30 -4.07 -15.35 1.31
CA SER A 30 -3.83 -13.92 1.40
C SER A 30 -4.79 -13.45 2.50
N GLU A 31 -4.37 -13.68 3.75
CA GLU A 31 -4.87 -12.90 4.84
C GLU A 31 -4.57 -11.47 4.42
N ALA A 32 -5.57 -10.85 3.80
CA ALA A 32 -5.70 -9.43 3.84
C ALA A 32 -5.81 -9.11 5.34
N ILE A 33 -4.64 -9.06 6.00
CA ILE A 33 -4.49 -8.26 7.19
C ILE A 33 -5.03 -6.93 6.72
N GLY A 34 -6.24 -6.62 7.15
CA GLY A 34 -6.80 -5.28 7.07
C GLY A 34 -5.91 -4.39 7.92
N ILE A 35 -4.70 -4.15 7.42
CA ILE A 35 -3.94 -2.98 7.78
C ILE A 35 -4.93 -1.89 7.41
N MET A 36 -5.52 -1.26 8.41
CA MET A 36 -6.12 0.05 8.24
C MET A 36 -4.99 0.86 7.61
N ARG A 37 -4.95 0.85 6.28
CA ARG A 37 -4.12 1.77 5.53
C ARG A 37 -4.70 3.09 5.91
N ASP A 38 -3.97 3.80 6.77
CA ASP A 38 -4.20 5.20 6.99
C ASP A 38 -4.29 5.81 5.59
N ASP A 39 -5.54 6.05 5.14
CA ASP A 39 -5.74 6.67 3.84
C ASP A 39 -5.20 8.08 4.01
N GLY A 40 -4.14 8.40 3.28
CA GLY A 40 -3.53 9.72 3.31
C GLY A 40 -4.55 10.84 3.13
N ASN A 41 -5.66 10.57 2.45
CA ASN A 41 -6.81 11.46 2.33
C ASN A 41 -7.50 11.72 3.69
N ASP A 42 -7.72 10.70 4.51
CA ASP A 42 -8.37 10.87 5.81
C ASP A 42 -7.45 11.55 6.82
N THR A 43 -6.17 11.20 6.84
CA THR A 43 -5.16 11.94 7.61
C THR A 43 -5.06 13.38 7.14
N PHE A 44 -5.05 13.65 5.84
CA PHE A 44 -5.03 15.00 5.30
C PHE A 44 -6.26 15.81 5.74
N LYS A 45 -7.46 15.25 5.60
CA LYS A 45 -8.72 15.90 6.01
C LYS A 45 -8.72 16.28 7.49
N THR A 46 -8.26 15.38 8.35
CA THR A 46 -8.36 15.54 9.80
C THR A 46 -7.22 16.36 10.41
N ARG A 47 -6.04 16.40 9.77
CA ARG A 47 -4.84 17.00 10.34
C ARG A 47 -4.31 18.21 9.56
N CYS A 48 -4.54 18.27 8.26
CA CYS A 48 -3.92 19.25 7.37
C CYS A 48 -4.93 20.26 6.81
N ALA A 49 -6.15 19.81 6.50
CA ALA A 49 -7.14 20.62 5.79
C ALA A 49 -7.60 21.86 6.55
N VAL A 50 -7.45 21.92 7.87
CA VAL A 50 -7.79 23.12 8.67
C VAL A 50 -7.02 24.37 8.19
N CYS A 51 -5.79 24.20 7.74
CA CYS A 51 -4.97 25.26 7.17
C CYS A 51 -4.91 25.16 5.65
N HIS A 52 -4.68 23.96 5.09
CA HIS A 52 -4.44 23.77 3.66
C HIS A 52 -5.71 23.71 2.80
N GLY A 53 -6.90 23.53 3.41
CA GLY A 53 -8.14 23.28 2.68
C GLY A 53 -8.25 21.84 2.21
N LEU A 54 -9.47 21.36 2.00
CA LEU A 54 -9.72 20.00 1.48
C LEU A 54 -9.16 19.82 0.06
N ASP A 55 -9.09 20.91 -0.68
CA ASP A 55 -8.56 21.00 -2.04
C ASP A 55 -7.07 21.35 -2.08
N GLY A 56 -6.43 21.58 -0.94
CA GLY A 56 -5.02 21.95 -0.83
C GLY A 56 -4.69 23.39 -1.20
N SER A 57 -5.70 24.26 -1.44
CA SER A 57 -5.49 25.65 -1.91
C SER A 57 -4.96 26.63 -0.84
N GLY A 58 -5.03 26.24 0.44
CA GLY A 58 -4.70 27.16 1.55
C GLY A 58 -5.74 28.27 1.78
N GLN A 59 -6.90 28.26 1.09
CA GLN A 59 -7.91 29.34 1.14
C GLN A 59 -8.87 29.23 2.34
N THR A 60 -8.48 28.54 3.40
CA THR A 60 -9.22 28.53 4.66
C THR A 60 -9.00 29.83 5.44
N THR A 61 -9.84 30.09 6.46
CA THR A 61 -9.62 31.22 7.36
C THR A 61 -8.25 31.16 8.03
N GLN A 62 -7.87 29.97 8.51
CA GLN A 62 -6.57 29.76 9.14
C GLN A 62 -5.43 29.81 8.13
N GLY A 63 -5.63 29.24 6.95
CA GLY A 63 -4.64 29.24 5.87
C GLY A 63 -4.27 30.65 5.41
N LYS A 64 -5.28 31.51 5.21
CA LYS A 64 -5.09 32.93 4.85
C LYS A 64 -4.33 33.69 5.94
N LYS A 65 -4.69 33.48 7.21
CA LYS A 65 -4.02 34.12 8.34
C LYS A 65 -2.54 33.74 8.43
N LEU A 66 -2.20 32.47 8.18
CA LEU A 66 -0.83 31.94 8.26
C LEU A 66 -0.08 32.00 6.93
N LYS A 67 -0.69 32.53 5.87
CA LYS A 67 -0.12 32.58 4.51
C LYS A 67 0.29 31.18 4.03
N THR A 68 -0.56 30.19 4.29
CA THR A 68 -0.34 28.80 3.92
C THR A 68 -0.22 28.68 2.38
N PRO A 69 0.82 28.04 1.85
CA PRO A 69 1.00 27.91 0.41
C PRO A 69 -0.07 27.00 -0.20
N ASP A 70 -0.41 27.26 -1.47
CA ASP A 70 -1.22 26.36 -2.28
C ASP A 70 -0.41 25.10 -2.59
N LEU A 71 -0.83 23.97 -2.04
CA LEU A 71 -0.16 22.70 -2.21
C LEU A 71 -0.18 22.18 -3.65
N ARG A 72 -1.07 22.71 -4.49
CA ARG A 72 -1.21 22.35 -5.93
C ARG A 72 -0.27 23.16 -6.81
N SER A 73 0.38 24.20 -6.26
CA SER A 73 1.28 25.07 -7.03
C SER A 73 2.49 24.32 -7.54
N ASP A 74 3.04 24.74 -8.66
CA ASP A 74 4.26 24.18 -9.24
C ASP A 74 5.46 24.27 -8.27
N GLU A 75 5.50 25.30 -7.46
CA GLU A 75 6.53 25.48 -6.45
C GLU A 75 6.54 24.33 -5.44
N VAL A 76 5.36 23.90 -4.95
CA VAL A 76 5.23 22.78 -4.02
C VAL A 76 5.39 21.44 -4.74
N GLN A 77 4.76 21.30 -5.93
CA GLN A 77 4.75 20.05 -6.66
C GLN A 77 6.11 19.63 -7.23
N LYS A 78 7.03 20.56 -7.44
CA LYS A 78 8.42 20.29 -7.84
C LYS A 78 9.33 19.85 -6.71
N LEU A 79 8.92 19.99 -5.44
CA LEU A 79 9.70 19.48 -4.32
C LEU A 79 9.76 17.95 -4.37
N ALA A 80 10.92 17.38 -4.09
CA ALA A 80 11.07 15.93 -3.94
C ALA A 80 10.24 15.42 -2.73
N ASP A 81 9.79 14.17 -2.79
CA ASP A 81 8.99 13.55 -1.72
C ASP A 81 9.72 13.53 -0.38
N ASP A 82 11.04 13.29 -0.40
CA ASP A 82 11.88 13.36 0.80
C ASP A 82 11.87 14.76 1.43
N LYS A 83 11.83 15.81 0.60
CA LYS A 83 11.73 17.18 1.11
C LYS A 83 10.36 17.48 1.71
N LEU A 84 9.31 16.96 1.11
CA LEU A 84 7.96 17.06 1.68
C LEU A 84 7.85 16.27 2.98
N LEU A 85 8.43 15.06 3.04
CA LEU A 85 8.50 14.23 4.23
C LEU A 85 9.19 14.99 5.37
N GLU A 86 10.34 15.61 5.10
CA GLU A 86 11.09 16.41 6.07
C GLU A 86 10.26 17.58 6.61
N ILE A 87 9.60 18.34 5.70
CA ILE A 87 8.76 19.48 6.08
C ILE A 87 7.58 19.04 6.96
N ILE A 88 6.92 17.94 6.63
CA ILE A 88 5.79 17.44 7.43
C ILE A 88 6.28 16.91 8.79
N ARG A 89 7.39 16.22 8.82
CA ARG A 89 7.96 15.69 10.07
C ARG A 89 8.37 16.78 11.05
N HIS A 90 9.08 17.78 10.56
CA HIS A 90 9.73 18.79 11.41
C HIS A 90 8.96 20.10 11.48
N GLY A 91 7.99 20.29 10.58
CA GLY A 91 7.29 21.57 10.43
C GLY A 91 8.12 22.59 9.63
N LYS A 92 7.49 23.70 9.29
CA LYS A 92 8.15 24.83 8.64
C LYS A 92 7.40 26.11 8.93
N GLY A 93 8.04 27.09 9.54
CA GLY A 93 7.39 28.35 9.95
C GLY A 93 6.23 28.06 10.91
N GLU A 94 5.02 28.49 10.56
CA GLU A 94 3.81 28.26 11.36
C GLU A 94 3.23 26.84 11.23
N MET A 95 3.76 26.02 10.31
CA MET A 95 3.33 24.64 10.17
C MET A 95 3.89 23.78 11.31
N PRO A 96 3.07 23.11 12.12
CA PRO A 96 3.55 22.29 13.22
C PRO A 96 4.26 21.02 12.73
N ALA A 97 5.13 20.47 13.59
CA ALA A 97 5.79 19.18 13.36
C ALA A 97 4.84 18.01 13.64
N PHE A 98 4.84 17.00 12.76
CA PHE A 98 3.97 15.84 12.88
C PHE A 98 4.71 14.53 13.21
N GLN A 99 6.04 14.51 13.32
CA GLN A 99 6.84 13.30 13.58
C GLN A 99 6.44 12.53 14.85
N LYS A 100 5.86 13.21 15.86
CA LYS A 100 5.39 12.58 17.10
C LYS A 100 3.90 12.18 17.04
N LYS A 101 3.20 12.54 15.97
CA LYS A 101 1.74 12.38 15.82
C LYS A 101 1.36 11.44 14.69
N LEU A 102 2.23 11.26 13.71
CA LEU A 102 2.03 10.43 12.52
C LEU A 102 3.25 9.54 12.33
N SER A 103 3.01 8.30 11.90
CA SER A 103 4.08 7.41 11.44
C SER A 103 4.67 7.91 10.12
N GLN A 104 5.85 7.41 9.76
CA GLN A 104 6.46 7.75 8.47
C GLN A 104 5.57 7.27 7.30
N GLU A 105 4.96 6.10 7.44
CA GLU A 105 4.05 5.52 6.44
C GLU A 105 2.83 6.42 6.26
N SER A 106 2.20 6.90 7.35
CA SER A 106 1.07 7.83 7.29
C SER A 106 1.46 9.12 6.57
N ILE A 107 2.65 9.67 6.84
CA ILE A 107 3.12 10.88 6.15
C ILE A 107 3.35 10.61 4.66
N GLN A 108 3.88 9.44 4.29
CA GLN A 108 4.04 9.05 2.89
C GLN A 108 2.69 8.95 2.17
N GLN A 109 1.66 8.40 2.82
CA GLN A 109 0.30 8.36 2.26
C GLN A 109 -0.27 9.77 2.06
N VAL A 110 -0.02 10.69 3.01
CA VAL A 110 -0.38 12.11 2.85
C VAL A 110 0.33 12.74 1.64
N ILE A 111 1.62 12.44 1.41
CA ILE A 111 2.36 12.95 0.25
C ILE A 111 1.75 12.44 -1.06
N ILE A 112 1.38 11.14 -1.12
CA ILE A 112 0.68 10.57 -2.29
C ILE A 112 -0.64 11.31 -2.52
N HIS A 113 -1.42 11.57 -1.47
CA HIS A 113 -2.66 12.34 -1.58
C HIS A 113 -2.40 13.76 -2.10
N LEU A 114 -1.35 14.43 -1.59
CA LEU A 114 -0.94 15.77 -2.01
C LEU A 114 -0.60 15.81 -3.52
N ARG A 115 0.10 14.80 -4.06
CA ARG A 115 0.36 14.69 -5.50
C ARG A 115 -0.93 14.58 -6.31
N ASN A 116 -1.91 13.84 -5.80
CA ASN A 116 -3.21 13.69 -6.46
C ASN A 116 -4.06 14.97 -6.47
N LEU A 117 -3.81 15.92 -5.55
CA LEU A 117 -4.50 17.21 -5.54
C LEU A 117 -4.14 18.06 -6.78
N SER A 118 -2.90 17.98 -7.26
CA SER A 118 -2.47 18.73 -8.44
C SER A 118 -3.09 18.20 -9.74
N ALA A 119 -3.35 16.90 -9.82
CA ALA A 119 -3.94 16.27 -11.00
C ALA A 119 -5.41 16.63 -11.23
N LYS A 120 -6.07 17.26 -10.25
CA LYS A 120 -7.48 17.63 -10.29
C LYS A 120 -7.72 19.12 -10.62
N ARG A 121 -6.68 19.82 -11.04
CA ARG A 121 -6.81 21.22 -11.52
C ARG A 121 -7.39 21.30 -12.91
#